data_4c4b95db40a6989748dd84aa8e556d24
#
_entry.id   4c4b95db40a6989748dd84aa8e556d24
#
_cell.length_a   1.000
_cell.length_b   1.000
_cell.length_c   1.000
_cell.angle_alpha   90.00
_cell.angle_beta   90.00
_cell.angle_gamma   90.00
#
_symmetry.space_group_name_H-M   'P 1'
#
loop_
_entity.id
_entity.type
_entity.pdbx_description
1 polymer ?
#
loop_
_entity_poly.entity_id
_entity_poly.type
_entity_poly.pdbx_seq_one_letter_code
_entity_poly.pdbx_strand_id
1 'polypeptide(L)'
;DGSHGAKKLKSTTGSLDDPKIQEMLGTELYENLCNDIELLDMAGDEFDMEKVNNGELTPMFFGSAMTNFGVQAFLEKFLEMSPKPQPRALQDGTMIMPENEACSAFVFKIQANMNPAHRDRISFMRICSGVFDKGMSVYHKQSNKVIKLAQPQQFLAQERTIVEKAYPGDIIGVFDPGIFGIGDSLSDNKLKLQFEDFPVFPPEIFARVQPKDSMKRKQFEKGIIQLAQEGAIQVFEQKGVGLESYIVGVVGVLQLEVLEYRLNNEYS
;
A
#
# COMPACT_ATOMS: atom_id res chain seq x y z
N ASP A 1 -15.78 10.11 30.06
CA ASP A 1 -15.41 8.95 30.87
C ASP A 1 -15.54 7.68 30.06
N GLY A 2 -14.51 7.42 29.27
CA GLY A 2 -14.42 6.21 28.49
C GLY A 2 -14.01 5.03 29.36
N SER A 3 -14.99 4.22 29.77
CA SER A 3 -14.68 2.90 30.34
C SER A 3 -13.92 2.09 29.28
N HIS A 4 -12.77 1.57 29.63
CA HIS A 4 -12.02 0.63 28.80
C HIS A 4 -12.93 -0.51 28.32
N GLY A 5 -13.22 -0.57 27.03
CA GLY A 5 -14.00 -1.65 26.41
C GLY A 5 -15.07 -1.17 25.44
N ALA A 6 -15.56 -2.05 24.62
CA ALA A 6 -16.39 -1.92 23.43
C ALA A 6 -17.81 -1.29 23.63
N LYS A 7 -17.98 -0.28 24.45
CA LYS A 7 -19.26 0.42 24.60
C LYS A 7 -19.26 1.69 23.78
N LYS A 8 -20.28 1.81 22.93
CA LYS A 8 -20.63 3.06 22.23
C LYS A 8 -20.76 4.18 23.25
N LEU A 9 -19.90 5.20 23.14
CA LEU A 9 -20.03 6.40 23.93
C LEU A 9 -21.31 7.13 23.53
N LYS A 10 -22.10 7.58 24.50
CA LYS A 10 -23.23 8.44 24.20
C LYS A 10 -22.69 9.77 23.72
N SER A 11 -23.01 10.14 22.50
CA SER A 11 -22.70 11.46 21.96
C SER A 11 -23.95 12.35 22.04
N THR A 12 -23.73 13.60 22.33
CA THR A 12 -24.75 14.65 22.23
C THR A 12 -24.37 15.52 21.04
N THR A 13 -25.31 15.75 20.13
CA THR A 13 -25.12 16.57 18.94
C THR A 13 -26.01 17.80 19.08
N GLY A 14 -25.47 18.97 18.76
CA GLY A 14 -26.21 20.24 18.79
C GLY A 14 -25.48 21.29 17.96
N SER A 15 -26.15 22.41 17.67
CA SER A 15 -25.52 23.60 17.12
C SER A 15 -24.86 24.42 18.24
N LEU A 16 -24.02 25.38 17.88
CA LEU A 16 -23.41 26.31 18.85
C LEU A 16 -24.46 27.06 19.67
N ASP A 17 -25.61 27.38 19.06
CA ASP A 17 -26.70 28.11 19.71
C ASP A 17 -27.55 27.21 20.63
N ASP A 18 -27.27 25.93 20.75
CA ASP A 18 -28.01 25.03 21.61
C ASP A 18 -27.63 25.26 23.11
N PRO A 19 -28.58 25.74 23.96
CA PRO A 19 -28.31 26.00 25.37
C PRO A 19 -27.76 24.78 26.12
N LYS A 20 -28.10 23.57 25.69
CA LYS A 20 -27.59 22.33 26.29
C LYS A 20 -26.09 22.16 26.09
N ILE A 21 -25.56 22.57 24.93
CA ILE A 21 -24.13 22.49 24.66
C ILE A 21 -23.39 23.47 25.57
N GLN A 22 -23.91 24.70 25.73
CA GLN A 22 -23.35 25.70 26.63
C GLN A 22 -23.38 25.23 28.09
N GLU A 23 -24.50 24.66 28.54
CA GLU A 23 -24.64 24.13 29.90
C GLU A 23 -23.68 22.96 30.17
N MET A 24 -23.48 22.07 29.19
CA MET A 24 -22.57 20.91 29.30
C MET A 24 -21.10 21.31 29.34
N LEU A 25 -20.70 22.32 28.60
CA LEU A 25 -19.31 22.76 28.51
C LEU A 25 -18.92 23.76 29.63
N GLY A 26 -19.87 24.51 30.13
CA GLY A 26 -19.63 25.66 30.99
C GLY A 26 -19.09 26.86 30.19
N THR A 27 -19.03 28.03 30.83
CA THR A 27 -18.76 29.29 30.12
C THR A 27 -17.41 29.33 29.45
N GLU A 28 -16.34 28.95 30.11
CA GLU A 28 -14.97 29.04 29.60
C GLU A 28 -14.73 28.15 28.39
N LEU A 29 -15.12 26.86 28.46
CA LEU A 29 -14.94 25.94 27.33
C LEU A 29 -15.85 26.29 26.16
N TYR A 30 -17.03 26.80 26.43
CA TYR A 30 -17.94 27.25 25.38
C TYR A 30 -17.42 28.47 24.64
N GLU A 31 -16.89 29.48 25.34
CA GLU A 31 -16.27 30.65 24.72
C GLU A 31 -15.06 30.26 23.87
N ASN A 32 -14.20 29.39 24.36
CA ASN A 32 -13.07 28.87 23.59
C ASN A 32 -13.53 28.13 22.33
N LEU A 33 -14.55 27.27 22.43
CA LEU A 33 -15.12 26.58 21.30
C LEU A 33 -15.66 27.54 20.23
N CYS A 34 -16.40 28.58 20.65
CA CYS A 34 -16.92 29.59 19.73
C CYS A 34 -15.79 30.32 18.98
N ASN A 35 -14.74 30.74 19.70
CA ASN A 35 -13.59 31.40 19.11
C ASN A 35 -12.83 30.49 18.12
N ASP A 36 -12.65 29.20 18.46
CA ASP A 36 -11.97 28.23 17.61
C ASP A 36 -12.78 27.95 16.32
N ILE A 37 -14.11 27.86 16.43
CA ILE A 37 -14.98 27.68 15.27
C ILE A 37 -14.99 28.92 14.39
N GLU A 38 -15.09 30.14 14.97
CA GLU A 38 -14.99 31.37 14.19
C GLU A 38 -13.68 31.48 13.43
N LEU A 39 -12.57 31.06 14.04
CA LEU A 39 -11.26 31.02 13.38
C LEU A 39 -11.23 30.01 12.24
N LEU A 40 -11.82 28.83 12.42
CA LEU A 40 -11.92 27.80 11.38
C LEU A 40 -12.80 28.26 10.22
N ASP A 41 -13.93 28.91 10.50
CA ASP A 41 -14.83 29.45 9.46
C ASP A 41 -14.16 30.56 8.63
N MET A 42 -13.26 31.35 9.25
CA MET A 42 -12.51 32.38 8.53
C MET A 42 -11.30 31.88 7.74
N ALA A 43 -10.63 30.85 8.21
CA ALA A 43 -9.33 30.41 7.70
C ALA A 43 -9.32 28.98 7.15
N GLY A 44 -10.35 28.19 7.41
CA GLY A 44 -10.49 26.83 6.93
C GLY A 44 -11.26 26.70 5.62
N ASP A 45 -11.19 25.52 5.02
CA ASP A 45 -12.02 25.17 3.88
C ASP A 45 -13.32 24.52 4.33
N GLU A 46 -14.42 24.84 3.66
CA GLU A 46 -15.68 24.13 3.84
C GLU A 46 -15.53 22.65 3.43
N PHE A 47 -16.18 21.76 4.18
CA PHE A 47 -16.18 20.35 3.85
C PHE A 47 -16.87 20.10 2.50
N ASP A 48 -16.15 19.55 1.56
CA ASP A 48 -16.61 19.21 0.22
C ASP A 48 -16.19 17.78 -0.13
N MET A 49 -17.18 16.91 -0.35
CA MET A 49 -16.94 15.50 -0.64
C MET A 49 -16.22 15.28 -1.98
N GLU A 50 -16.47 16.11 -2.98
CA GLU A 50 -15.83 16.02 -4.29
C GLU A 50 -14.34 16.38 -4.16
N LYS A 51 -14.04 17.45 -3.44
CA LYS A 51 -12.64 17.83 -3.12
C LYS A 51 -11.91 16.77 -2.32
N VAL A 52 -12.60 16.13 -1.35
CA VAL A 52 -12.04 15.00 -0.60
C VAL A 52 -11.72 13.82 -1.53
N ASN A 53 -12.64 13.44 -2.42
CA ASN A 53 -12.44 12.35 -3.35
C ASN A 53 -11.33 12.63 -4.38
N ASN A 54 -11.14 13.90 -4.76
CA ASN A 54 -10.06 14.32 -5.67
C ASN A 54 -8.71 14.50 -4.97
N GLY A 55 -8.66 14.42 -3.64
CA GLY A 55 -7.44 14.62 -2.85
C GLY A 55 -7.05 16.10 -2.68
N GLU A 56 -7.97 17.02 -2.94
CA GLU A 56 -7.79 18.47 -2.79
C GLU A 56 -8.08 18.93 -1.35
N LEU A 57 -8.87 18.17 -0.61
CA LEU A 57 -9.23 18.42 0.78
C LEU A 57 -9.00 17.16 1.63
N THR A 58 -8.37 17.34 2.79
CA THR A 58 -8.13 16.27 3.75
C THR A 58 -9.06 16.42 4.96
N PRO A 59 -10.00 15.47 5.18
CA PRO A 59 -10.87 15.50 6.35
C PRO A 59 -10.09 15.16 7.61
N MET A 60 -10.35 15.91 8.68
CA MET A 60 -9.70 15.70 9.99
C MET A 60 -10.69 15.16 11.01
N PHE A 61 -10.25 14.19 11.80
CA PHE A 61 -11.03 13.58 12.87
C PHE A 61 -10.23 13.56 14.18
N PHE A 62 -10.93 13.76 15.28
CA PHE A 62 -10.36 13.63 16.61
C PHE A 62 -10.77 12.30 17.22
N GLY A 63 -9.81 11.53 17.72
CA GLY A 63 -10.07 10.24 18.31
C GLY A 63 -8.93 9.74 19.18
N SER A 64 -9.22 8.74 19.99
CA SER A 64 -8.24 8.04 20.81
C SER A 64 -8.47 6.54 20.73
N ALA A 65 -7.52 5.82 20.15
CA ALA A 65 -7.56 4.36 20.09
C ALA A 65 -7.50 3.70 21.47
N MET A 66 -6.81 4.34 22.42
CA MET A 66 -6.69 3.81 23.80
C MET A 66 -8.03 3.78 24.54
N THR A 67 -8.87 4.78 24.32
CA THR A 67 -10.18 4.92 24.99
C THR A 67 -11.36 4.59 24.08
N ASN A 68 -11.12 4.24 22.82
CA ASN A 68 -12.13 4.09 21.76
C ASN A 68 -12.99 5.37 21.52
N PHE A 69 -12.48 6.53 21.97
CA PHE A 69 -13.15 7.81 21.71
C PHE A 69 -13.10 8.16 20.22
N GLY A 70 -14.24 8.49 19.63
CA GLY A 70 -14.36 8.94 18.25
C GLY A 70 -14.13 7.86 17.18
N VAL A 71 -13.64 6.66 17.53
CA VAL A 71 -13.27 5.61 16.55
C VAL A 71 -14.48 5.16 15.72
N GLN A 72 -15.63 4.93 16.35
CA GLN A 72 -16.83 4.51 15.63
C GLN A 72 -17.32 5.60 14.67
N ALA A 73 -17.40 6.85 15.13
CA ALA A 73 -17.81 7.97 14.30
C ALA A 73 -16.87 8.18 13.10
N PHE A 74 -15.57 8.03 13.34
CA PHE A 74 -14.57 8.05 12.26
C PHE A 74 -14.82 6.95 11.23
N LEU A 75 -15.01 5.70 11.66
CA LEU A 75 -15.24 4.57 10.75
C LEU A 75 -16.54 4.72 9.95
N GLU A 76 -17.62 5.20 10.59
CA GLU A 76 -18.89 5.46 9.91
C GLU A 76 -18.69 6.52 8.80
N LYS A 77 -18.01 7.62 9.11
CA LYS A 77 -17.70 8.67 8.11
C LYS A 77 -16.68 8.22 7.07
N PHE A 78 -15.69 7.43 7.45
CA PHE A 78 -14.74 6.83 6.50
C PHE A 78 -15.45 5.98 5.45
N LEU A 79 -16.44 5.17 5.84
CA LEU A 79 -17.23 4.38 4.88
C LEU A 79 -18.03 5.25 3.91
N GLU A 80 -18.58 6.38 4.39
CA GLU A 80 -19.29 7.34 3.53
C GLU A 80 -18.35 8.04 2.53
N MET A 81 -17.11 8.35 2.96
CA MET A 81 -16.12 9.08 2.16
C MET A 81 -15.28 8.17 1.26
N SER A 82 -15.24 6.87 1.53
CA SER A 82 -14.41 5.94 0.76
C SER A 82 -14.90 5.83 -0.68
N PRO A 83 -14.10 6.19 -1.68
CA PRO A 83 -14.49 6.09 -3.08
C PRO A 83 -14.53 4.62 -3.51
N LYS A 84 -15.33 4.33 -4.53
CA LYS A 84 -15.26 3.06 -5.26
C LYS A 84 -13.90 2.91 -5.94
N PRO A 85 -13.49 1.67 -6.31
CA PRO A 85 -12.31 1.47 -7.13
C PRO A 85 -12.34 2.37 -8.36
N GLN A 86 -11.23 3.11 -8.57
CA GLN A 86 -11.13 4.08 -9.64
C GLN A 86 -10.58 3.45 -10.92
N PRO A 87 -10.91 3.99 -12.10
CA PRO A 87 -10.29 3.60 -13.36
C PRO A 87 -8.76 3.70 -13.30
N ARG A 88 -8.09 2.88 -14.10
CA ARG A 88 -6.62 2.87 -14.20
C ARG A 88 -6.17 3.17 -15.63
N ALA A 89 -5.18 4.06 -15.74
CA ALA A 89 -4.59 4.44 -17.01
C ALA A 89 -3.67 3.32 -17.54
N LEU A 90 -3.71 3.14 -18.86
CA LEU A 90 -2.78 2.32 -19.62
C LEU A 90 -1.70 3.19 -20.27
N GLN A 91 -0.60 2.57 -20.68
CA GLN A 91 0.50 3.28 -21.34
C GLN A 91 0.09 3.99 -22.64
N ASP A 92 -0.96 3.54 -23.31
CA ASP A 92 -1.51 4.19 -24.51
C ASP A 92 -2.47 5.35 -24.21
N GLY A 93 -2.65 5.71 -22.93
CA GLY A 93 -3.55 6.77 -22.45
C GLY A 93 -5.02 6.34 -22.34
N THR A 94 -5.37 5.10 -22.66
CA THR A 94 -6.73 4.60 -22.44
C THR A 94 -6.95 4.27 -20.95
N MET A 95 -8.24 4.26 -20.53
CA MET A 95 -8.60 3.96 -19.15
C MET A 95 -9.30 2.60 -19.08
N ILE A 96 -8.87 1.77 -18.15
CA ILE A 96 -9.58 0.54 -17.79
C ILE A 96 -10.53 0.85 -16.65
N MET A 97 -11.82 0.65 -16.91
CA MET A 97 -12.89 0.80 -15.93
C MET A 97 -13.00 -0.45 -15.06
N PRO A 98 -13.31 -0.31 -13.75
CA PRO A 98 -13.53 -1.46 -12.87
C PRO A 98 -14.62 -2.42 -13.36
N GLU A 99 -15.64 -1.90 -14.04
CA GLU A 99 -16.78 -2.63 -14.58
C GLU A 99 -16.46 -3.43 -15.87
N ASN A 100 -15.24 -3.30 -16.42
CA ASN A 100 -14.83 -4.07 -17.59
C ASN A 100 -14.90 -5.58 -17.28
N GLU A 101 -15.51 -6.37 -18.15
CA GLU A 101 -15.69 -7.81 -17.94
C GLU A 101 -14.37 -8.59 -17.91
N ALA A 102 -13.38 -8.15 -18.68
CA ALA A 102 -12.08 -8.80 -18.75
C ALA A 102 -11.27 -8.52 -17.48
N CYS A 103 -10.75 -9.58 -16.86
CA CYS A 103 -9.90 -9.45 -15.68
C CYS A 103 -8.58 -8.78 -16.02
N SER A 104 -8.20 -7.79 -15.22
CA SER A 104 -6.89 -7.17 -15.29
C SER A 104 -6.35 -6.86 -13.88
N ALA A 105 -5.04 -6.89 -13.75
CA ALA A 105 -4.33 -6.63 -12.50
C ALA A 105 -2.92 -6.11 -12.75
N PHE A 106 -2.32 -5.47 -11.77
CA PHE A 106 -0.91 -5.13 -11.77
C PHE A 106 -0.23 -5.54 -10.48
N VAL A 107 1.07 -5.85 -10.59
CA VAL A 107 1.93 -6.15 -9.44
C VAL A 107 2.43 -4.84 -8.85
N PHE A 108 2.11 -4.55 -7.59
CA PHE A 108 2.54 -3.32 -6.93
C PHE A 108 3.56 -3.54 -5.81
N LYS A 109 3.70 -4.79 -5.35
CA LYS A 109 4.64 -5.15 -4.30
C LYS A 109 5.12 -6.59 -4.48
N ILE A 110 6.39 -6.81 -4.20
CA ILE A 110 6.97 -8.15 -4.08
C ILE A 110 7.61 -8.24 -2.71
N GLN A 111 7.45 -9.37 -2.04
CA GLN A 111 8.07 -9.64 -0.76
C GLN A 111 8.58 -11.08 -0.72
N ALA A 112 9.88 -11.22 -0.48
CA ALA A 112 10.52 -12.51 -0.27
C ALA A 112 10.68 -12.80 1.23
N ASN A 113 10.88 -14.07 1.56
CA ASN A 113 11.19 -14.54 2.91
C ASN A 113 10.18 -14.13 3.99
N MET A 114 8.89 -13.99 3.63
CA MET A 114 7.83 -13.72 4.62
C MET A 114 7.74 -14.81 5.68
N ASN A 115 8.02 -16.04 5.27
CA ASN A 115 8.17 -17.16 6.19
C ASN A 115 9.62 -17.64 6.16
N PRO A 116 10.40 -17.46 7.25
CA PRO A 116 11.79 -17.88 7.31
C PRO A 116 12.01 -19.37 7.03
N ALA A 117 11.01 -20.21 7.33
CA ALA A 117 11.06 -21.65 7.14
C ALA A 117 10.93 -22.08 5.66
N HIS A 118 10.29 -21.27 4.81
CA HIS A 118 9.93 -21.67 3.45
C HIS A 118 10.59 -20.85 2.35
N ARG A 119 11.30 -19.77 2.67
CA ARG A 119 11.95 -18.86 1.70
C ARG A 119 11.03 -18.55 0.51
N ASP A 120 9.77 -18.28 0.81
CA ASP A 120 8.75 -17.96 -0.19
C ASP A 120 8.94 -16.55 -0.74
N ARG A 121 8.52 -16.37 -1.99
CA ARG A 121 8.40 -15.07 -2.63
C ARG A 121 6.95 -14.91 -3.06
N ILE A 122 6.35 -13.79 -2.66
CA ILE A 122 4.95 -13.47 -2.95
C ILE A 122 4.90 -12.16 -3.71
N SER A 123 4.17 -12.17 -4.82
CA SER A 123 3.84 -10.98 -5.59
C SER A 123 2.41 -10.56 -5.26
N PHE A 124 2.26 -9.33 -4.77
CA PHE A 124 0.97 -8.73 -4.46
C PHE A 124 0.43 -7.99 -5.67
N MET A 125 -0.79 -8.34 -6.04
CA MET A 125 -1.48 -7.83 -7.21
C MET A 125 -2.75 -7.12 -6.79
N ARG A 126 -3.02 -5.96 -7.40
CA ARG A 126 -4.31 -5.28 -7.29
C ARG A 126 -5.15 -5.63 -8.51
N ILE A 127 -6.36 -6.10 -8.28
CA ILE A 127 -7.34 -6.34 -9.35
C ILE A 127 -7.90 -4.98 -9.78
N CYS A 128 -7.90 -4.70 -11.08
CA CYS A 128 -8.34 -3.44 -11.65
C CYS A 128 -9.68 -3.54 -12.38
N SER A 129 -9.95 -4.68 -13.02
CA SER A 129 -11.21 -4.93 -13.71
C SER A 129 -11.56 -6.42 -13.72
N GLY A 130 -12.81 -6.72 -14.02
CA GLY A 130 -13.33 -8.07 -14.15
C GLY A 130 -13.30 -8.87 -12.85
N VAL A 131 -13.33 -10.18 -12.97
CA VAL A 131 -13.30 -11.09 -11.83
C VAL A 131 -12.10 -12.01 -11.96
N PHE A 132 -11.29 -12.05 -10.92
CA PHE A 132 -10.25 -13.05 -10.79
C PHE A 132 -10.84 -14.34 -10.21
N ASP A 133 -10.59 -15.48 -10.86
CA ASP A 133 -10.93 -16.82 -10.38
C ASP A 133 -9.66 -17.61 -10.06
N LYS A 134 -9.67 -18.35 -8.95
CA LYS A 134 -8.57 -19.20 -8.53
C LYS A 134 -8.13 -20.16 -9.63
N GLY A 135 -6.82 -20.13 -9.91
CA GLY A 135 -6.23 -21.00 -10.93
C GLY A 135 -6.45 -20.55 -12.37
N MET A 136 -7.01 -19.35 -12.58
CA MET A 136 -7.13 -18.80 -13.93
C MET A 136 -5.75 -18.58 -14.56
N SER A 137 -5.71 -18.60 -15.88
CA SER A 137 -4.54 -18.27 -16.67
C SER A 137 -4.63 -16.84 -17.16
N VAL A 138 -3.59 -16.05 -16.91
CA VAL A 138 -3.50 -14.64 -17.31
C VAL A 138 -2.33 -14.42 -18.25
N TYR A 139 -2.47 -13.47 -19.15
CA TYR A 139 -1.39 -12.99 -19.99
C TYR A 139 -0.52 -12.03 -19.19
N HIS A 140 0.75 -12.33 -19.07
CA HIS A 140 1.78 -11.49 -18.46
C HIS A 140 2.48 -10.68 -19.54
N LYS A 141 2.27 -9.38 -19.55
CA LYS A 141 2.71 -8.48 -20.62
C LYS A 141 4.21 -8.45 -20.79
N GLN A 142 4.96 -8.31 -19.68
CA GLN A 142 6.41 -8.12 -19.71
C GLN A 142 7.16 -9.35 -20.22
N SER A 143 6.72 -10.56 -19.91
CA SER A 143 7.29 -11.80 -20.44
C SER A 143 6.66 -12.27 -21.74
N ASN A 144 5.56 -11.67 -22.18
CA ASN A 144 4.76 -12.07 -23.33
C ASN A 144 4.28 -13.54 -23.28
N LYS A 145 3.91 -14.01 -22.07
CA LYS A 145 3.53 -15.40 -21.81
C LYS A 145 2.20 -15.46 -21.05
N VAL A 146 1.52 -16.59 -21.21
CA VAL A 146 0.38 -16.95 -20.37
C VAL A 146 0.87 -17.69 -19.14
N ILE A 147 0.49 -17.22 -17.96
CA ILE A 147 0.89 -17.76 -16.66
C ILE A 147 -0.36 -18.18 -15.90
N LYS A 148 -0.33 -19.36 -15.30
CA LYS A 148 -1.38 -19.83 -14.42
C LYS A 148 -1.13 -19.33 -13.01
N LEU A 149 -2.08 -18.58 -12.46
CA LEU A 149 -2.04 -18.09 -11.09
C LEU A 149 -2.61 -19.15 -10.14
N ALA A 150 -1.71 -19.93 -9.57
CA ALA A 150 -2.08 -20.98 -8.61
C ALA A 150 -2.11 -20.42 -7.18
N GLN A 151 -3.07 -20.89 -6.38
CA GLN A 151 -3.19 -20.62 -4.95
C GLN A 151 -3.09 -19.14 -4.56
N PRO A 152 -3.96 -18.27 -5.07
CA PRO A 152 -4.02 -16.89 -4.64
C PRO A 152 -4.39 -16.82 -3.17
N GLN A 153 -3.68 -15.97 -2.43
CA GLN A 153 -3.83 -15.81 -0.98
C GLN A 153 -4.24 -14.38 -0.67
N GLN A 154 -5.08 -14.23 0.32
CA GLN A 154 -5.34 -12.96 0.98
C GLN A 154 -4.68 -12.99 2.36
N PHE A 155 -4.14 -11.84 2.75
CA PHE A 155 -3.41 -11.70 4.00
C PHE A 155 -4.22 -10.83 4.95
N LEU A 156 -4.49 -11.37 6.13
CA LEU A 156 -5.04 -10.62 7.26
C LEU A 156 -4.05 -10.78 8.42
N ALA A 157 -3.23 -9.77 8.64
CA ALA A 157 -2.08 -9.83 9.54
C ALA A 157 -1.14 -11.01 9.20
N GLN A 158 -1.02 -12.01 10.08
CA GLN A 158 -0.20 -13.20 9.84
C GLN A 158 -0.96 -14.39 9.23
N GLU A 159 -2.28 -14.28 9.16
CA GLU A 159 -3.11 -15.35 8.60
C GLU A 159 -3.17 -15.27 7.09
N ARG A 160 -3.09 -16.44 6.46
CA ARG A 160 -3.18 -16.60 5.00
C ARG A 160 -4.43 -17.41 4.69
N THR A 161 -5.32 -16.84 3.91
CA THR A 161 -6.51 -17.53 3.42
C THR A 161 -6.45 -17.66 1.90
N ILE A 162 -6.91 -18.79 1.38
CA ILE A 162 -7.00 -18.99 -0.08
C ILE A 162 -8.21 -18.24 -0.58
N VAL A 163 -8.01 -17.45 -1.64
CA VAL A 163 -9.06 -16.67 -2.29
C VAL A 163 -9.59 -17.43 -3.49
N GLU A 164 -10.89 -17.69 -3.51
CA GLU A 164 -11.53 -18.32 -4.66
C GLU A 164 -11.82 -17.30 -5.78
N LYS A 165 -12.28 -16.10 -5.39
CA LYS A 165 -12.58 -14.99 -6.31
C LYS A 165 -12.07 -13.68 -5.73
N ALA A 166 -11.65 -12.77 -6.61
CA ALA A 166 -11.32 -11.39 -6.26
C ALA A 166 -11.90 -10.42 -7.29
N TYR A 167 -12.25 -9.23 -6.84
CA TYR A 167 -12.95 -8.21 -7.59
C TYR A 167 -12.12 -6.93 -7.71
N PRO A 168 -12.48 -5.98 -8.59
CA PRO A 168 -11.78 -4.71 -8.72
C PRO A 168 -11.62 -4.00 -7.36
N GLY A 169 -10.39 -3.62 -7.05
CA GLY A 169 -10.01 -3.04 -5.75
C GLY A 169 -9.42 -4.04 -4.76
N ASP A 170 -9.67 -5.33 -4.93
CA ASP A 170 -9.08 -6.36 -4.08
C ASP A 170 -7.58 -6.51 -4.33
N ILE A 171 -6.89 -6.93 -3.27
CA ILE A 171 -5.47 -7.28 -3.31
C ILE A 171 -5.34 -8.77 -3.03
N ILE A 172 -4.63 -9.46 -3.92
CA ILE A 172 -4.28 -10.87 -3.77
C ILE A 172 -2.76 -11.04 -3.80
N GLY A 173 -2.25 -11.99 -3.02
CA GLY A 173 -0.86 -12.44 -3.10
C GLY A 173 -0.78 -13.76 -3.86
N VAL A 174 0.15 -13.88 -4.78
CA VAL A 174 0.42 -15.12 -5.49
C VAL A 174 1.85 -15.57 -5.26
N PHE A 175 2.06 -16.87 -5.16
CA PHE A 175 3.40 -17.41 -5.13
C PHE A 175 4.14 -17.09 -6.42
N ASP A 176 5.35 -16.54 -6.28
CA ASP A 176 6.16 -16.09 -7.39
C ASP A 176 7.49 -16.85 -7.45
N PRO A 177 7.71 -17.69 -8.43
CA PRO A 177 9.00 -18.36 -8.62
C PRO A 177 10.12 -17.45 -9.15
N GLY A 178 9.94 -16.13 -9.16
CA GLY A 178 10.88 -15.15 -9.67
C GLY A 178 10.54 -14.62 -11.07
N ILE A 179 9.26 -14.66 -11.44
CA ILE A 179 8.80 -14.24 -12.77
C ILE A 179 8.37 -12.77 -12.77
N PHE A 180 7.72 -12.32 -11.68
CA PHE A 180 7.09 -11.01 -11.63
C PHE A 180 8.05 -9.90 -11.18
N GLY A 181 7.87 -8.72 -11.75
CA GLY A 181 8.43 -7.44 -11.34
C GLY A 181 7.35 -6.48 -10.83
N ILE A 182 7.76 -5.47 -10.05
CA ILE A 182 6.87 -4.37 -9.67
C ILE A 182 6.51 -3.58 -10.93
N GLY A 183 5.23 -3.26 -11.12
CA GLY A 183 4.70 -2.63 -12.32
C GLY A 183 4.23 -3.61 -13.40
N ASP A 184 4.49 -4.91 -13.24
CA ASP A 184 4.05 -5.91 -14.22
C ASP A 184 2.53 -5.92 -14.36
N SER A 185 2.10 -6.01 -15.62
CA SER A 185 0.69 -6.02 -16.00
C SER A 185 0.22 -7.42 -16.35
N LEU A 186 -0.92 -7.79 -15.80
CA LEU A 186 -1.58 -9.06 -16.04
C LEU A 186 -3.00 -8.80 -16.54
N SER A 187 -3.44 -9.58 -17.51
CA SER A 187 -4.79 -9.45 -18.05
C SER A 187 -5.33 -10.78 -18.57
N ASP A 188 -6.63 -10.81 -18.82
CA ASP A 188 -7.17 -11.84 -19.69
C ASP A 188 -6.38 -11.85 -21.01
N ASN A 189 -6.11 -13.06 -21.53
CA ASN A 189 -5.29 -13.25 -22.74
C ASN A 189 -5.80 -12.48 -23.96
N LYS A 190 -7.07 -12.16 -23.99
CA LYS A 190 -7.69 -11.38 -25.08
C LYS A 190 -7.37 -9.89 -25.01
N LEU A 191 -7.11 -9.36 -23.82
CA LEU A 191 -6.98 -7.92 -23.60
C LEU A 191 -5.56 -7.39 -23.81
N LYS A 192 -4.53 -8.15 -23.44
CA LYS A 192 -3.09 -7.85 -23.64
C LYS A 192 -2.67 -6.43 -23.31
N LEU A 193 -3.25 -5.85 -22.28
CA LEU A 193 -3.01 -4.47 -21.84
C LEU A 193 -1.67 -4.30 -21.10
N GLN A 194 -1.24 -3.03 -20.98
CA GLN A 194 -0.12 -2.62 -20.13
C GLN A 194 -0.51 -1.35 -19.35
N PHE A 195 -0.48 -1.45 -18.03
CA PHE A 195 -0.69 -0.29 -17.16
C PHE A 195 0.47 0.68 -17.24
N GLU A 196 0.22 1.93 -16.85
CA GLU A 196 1.28 2.92 -16.65
C GLU A 196 2.29 2.44 -15.60
N ASP A 197 3.56 2.78 -15.83
CA ASP A 197 4.63 2.44 -14.91
C ASP A 197 4.49 3.22 -13.59
N PHE A 198 4.92 2.61 -12.49
CA PHE A 198 5.00 3.32 -11.22
C PHE A 198 6.12 4.35 -11.25
N PRO A 199 5.92 5.52 -10.63
CA PRO A 199 6.99 6.49 -10.48
C PRO A 199 8.13 5.89 -9.64
N VAL A 200 9.34 5.92 -10.17
CA VAL A 200 10.54 5.50 -9.47
C VAL A 200 11.29 6.75 -9.02
N PHE A 201 11.50 6.89 -7.72
CA PHE A 201 12.30 7.99 -7.19
C PHE A 201 13.79 7.76 -7.49
N PRO A 202 14.50 8.72 -8.07
CA PRO A 202 15.92 8.59 -8.24
C PRO A 202 16.61 8.51 -6.87
N PRO A 203 17.68 7.71 -6.74
CA PRO A 203 18.40 7.62 -5.46
C PRO A 203 19.17 8.92 -5.19
N GLU A 204 19.16 9.34 -3.94
CA GLU A 204 19.92 10.51 -3.45
C GLU A 204 21.22 10.11 -2.77
N ILE A 205 21.29 8.89 -2.24
CA ILE A 205 22.44 8.38 -1.49
C ILE A 205 22.93 7.10 -2.16
N PHE A 206 24.25 7.03 -2.36
CA PHE A 206 24.92 5.86 -2.89
C PHE A 206 25.92 5.28 -1.90
N ALA A 207 25.86 3.97 -1.73
CA ALA A 207 26.79 3.25 -0.86
C ALA A 207 27.42 2.06 -1.62
N ARG A 208 28.69 1.81 -1.35
CA ARG A 208 29.34 0.59 -1.80
C ARG A 208 29.13 -0.48 -0.73
N VAL A 209 28.58 -1.62 -1.15
CA VAL A 209 28.28 -2.74 -0.27
C VAL A 209 29.03 -3.99 -0.73
N GLN A 210 29.55 -4.75 0.23
CA GLN A 210 30.31 -5.96 -0.01
C GLN A 210 30.10 -6.95 1.15
N PRO A 211 30.21 -8.27 0.90
CA PRO A 211 30.12 -9.25 1.97
C PRO A 211 31.34 -9.12 2.92
N LYS A 212 31.11 -9.19 4.23
CA LYS A 212 32.19 -9.26 5.23
C LYS A 212 32.98 -10.55 5.14
N ASP A 213 32.31 -11.65 4.74
CA ASP A 213 32.86 -12.97 4.57
C ASP A 213 32.74 -13.42 3.11
N SER A 214 33.85 -13.67 2.46
CA SER A 214 33.89 -14.11 1.06
C SER A 214 33.20 -15.47 0.83
N MET A 215 33.13 -16.31 1.86
CA MET A 215 32.44 -17.60 1.78
C MET A 215 30.92 -17.44 1.67
N LYS A 216 30.37 -16.32 2.13
CA LYS A 216 28.93 -15.98 2.05
C LYS A 216 28.55 -15.16 0.83
N ARG A 217 29.45 -14.99 -0.12
CA ARG A 217 29.24 -14.19 -1.31
C ARG A 217 27.96 -14.55 -2.08
N LYS A 218 27.67 -15.83 -2.28
CA LYS A 218 26.46 -16.27 -3.01
C LYS A 218 25.17 -15.86 -2.31
N GLN A 219 25.12 -15.96 -0.97
CA GLN A 219 23.97 -15.53 -0.18
C GLN A 219 23.79 -14.02 -0.25
N PHE A 220 24.89 -13.29 -0.14
CA PHE A 220 24.91 -11.84 -0.28
C PHE A 220 24.40 -11.38 -1.65
N GLU A 221 24.93 -11.92 -2.74
CA GLU A 221 24.48 -11.63 -4.12
C GLU A 221 22.98 -11.91 -4.29
N LYS A 222 22.52 -13.07 -3.80
CA LYS A 222 21.09 -13.42 -3.81
C LYS A 222 20.26 -12.37 -3.04
N GLY A 223 20.72 -11.97 -1.86
CA GLY A 223 20.03 -10.96 -1.04
C GLY A 223 19.92 -9.62 -1.74
N ILE A 224 21.02 -9.11 -2.29
CA ILE A 224 21.06 -7.84 -3.04
C ILE A 224 20.09 -7.88 -4.22
N ILE A 225 20.10 -8.94 -5.02
CA ILE A 225 19.21 -9.08 -6.18
C ILE A 225 17.74 -9.14 -5.75
N GLN A 226 17.41 -9.91 -4.72
CA GLN A 226 16.03 -10.02 -4.23
C GLN A 226 15.52 -8.70 -3.66
N LEU A 227 16.32 -8.01 -2.84
CA LEU A 227 15.95 -6.71 -2.28
C LEU A 227 15.79 -5.62 -3.33
N ALA A 228 16.59 -5.67 -4.41
CA ALA A 228 16.38 -4.80 -5.57
C ALA A 228 15.07 -5.11 -6.30
N GLN A 229 14.74 -6.38 -6.48
CA GLN A 229 13.48 -6.80 -7.09
C GLN A 229 12.24 -6.45 -6.25
N GLU A 230 12.39 -6.36 -4.93
CA GLU A 230 11.34 -5.87 -4.02
C GLU A 230 11.19 -4.34 -4.06
N GLY A 231 12.07 -3.63 -4.77
CA GLY A 231 12.09 -2.17 -4.80
C GLY A 231 12.65 -1.51 -3.53
N ALA A 232 13.25 -2.29 -2.63
CA ALA A 232 13.83 -1.76 -1.40
C ALA A 232 15.09 -0.92 -1.65
N ILE A 233 15.83 -1.24 -2.70
CA ILE A 233 17.07 -0.59 -3.13
C ILE A 233 17.17 -0.56 -4.65
N GLN A 234 18.00 0.32 -5.17
CA GLN A 234 18.45 0.28 -6.57
C GLN A 234 19.90 -0.19 -6.61
N VAL A 235 20.22 -1.07 -7.56
CA VAL A 235 21.57 -1.64 -7.70
C VAL A 235 22.21 -1.19 -8.99
N PHE A 236 23.45 -0.71 -8.90
CA PHE A 236 24.23 -0.20 -10.01
C PHE A 236 25.52 -1.02 -10.15
N GLU A 237 25.85 -1.34 -11.39
CA GLU A 237 27.11 -2.00 -11.72
C GLU A 237 28.14 -0.97 -12.22
N GLN A 238 29.33 -1.04 -11.68
CA GLN A 238 30.45 -0.25 -12.16
C GLN A 238 31.18 -1.03 -13.26
N LYS A 239 31.11 -0.56 -14.50
CA LYS A 239 31.85 -1.17 -15.62
C LYS A 239 33.36 -1.14 -15.38
N GLY A 240 34.02 -2.29 -15.53
CA GLY A 240 35.48 -2.40 -15.43
C GLY A 240 36.04 -2.65 -14.03
N VAL A 241 35.23 -2.73 -13.00
CA VAL A 241 35.64 -3.16 -11.66
C VAL A 241 35.03 -4.54 -11.42
N GLY A 242 35.85 -5.49 -10.95
CA GLY A 242 35.38 -6.87 -10.72
C GLY A 242 34.18 -6.95 -9.78
N LEU A 243 33.43 -8.03 -9.86
CA LEU A 243 32.15 -8.32 -9.16
C LEU A 243 32.26 -8.41 -7.62
N GLU A 244 33.22 -7.74 -7.00
CA GLU A 244 33.44 -7.86 -5.55
C GLU A 244 32.58 -6.91 -4.70
N SER A 245 32.02 -5.89 -5.31
CA SER A 245 31.16 -4.92 -4.60
C SER A 245 30.02 -4.42 -5.48
N TYR A 246 28.89 -4.13 -4.86
CA TYR A 246 27.75 -3.49 -5.51
C TYR A 246 27.65 -2.03 -5.09
N ILE A 247 27.22 -1.17 -5.99
CA ILE A 247 26.80 0.18 -5.66
C ILE A 247 25.29 0.14 -5.47
N VAL A 248 24.84 0.50 -4.28
CA VAL A 248 23.42 0.57 -3.92
C VAL A 248 23.02 2.02 -3.85
N GLY A 249 21.91 2.36 -4.54
CA GLY A 249 21.28 3.65 -4.46
C GLY A 249 19.98 3.58 -3.65
N VAL A 250 19.78 4.56 -2.77
CA VAL A 250 18.60 4.68 -1.91
C VAL A 250 18.15 6.14 -1.82
N VAL A 251 16.89 6.37 -1.49
CA VAL A 251 16.36 7.73 -1.29
C VAL A 251 16.75 8.28 0.09
N GLY A 252 16.85 7.41 1.10
CA GLY A 252 17.19 7.83 2.46
C GLY A 252 18.08 6.83 3.20
N VAL A 253 18.81 7.32 4.22
CA VAL A 253 19.76 6.52 5.02
C VAL A 253 19.11 5.32 5.68
N LEU A 254 17.86 5.45 6.14
CA LEU A 254 17.12 4.35 6.78
C LEU A 254 17.02 3.11 5.88
N GLN A 255 16.96 3.27 4.57
CA GLN A 255 16.93 2.13 3.64
C GLN A 255 18.24 1.33 3.68
N LEU A 256 19.40 1.97 3.95
CA LEU A 256 20.67 1.28 4.13
C LEU A 256 20.69 0.46 5.43
N GLU A 257 20.15 1.00 6.52
CA GLU A 257 20.01 0.29 7.79
C GLU A 257 19.10 -0.94 7.65
N VAL A 258 17.97 -0.78 6.96
CA VAL A 258 17.06 -1.88 6.63
C VAL A 258 17.74 -2.92 5.75
N LEU A 259 18.52 -2.49 4.75
CA LEU A 259 19.31 -3.37 3.89
C LEU A 259 20.30 -4.22 4.72
N GLU A 260 21.08 -3.57 5.59
CA GLU A 260 22.05 -4.27 6.44
C GLU A 260 21.35 -5.27 7.38
N TYR A 261 20.27 -4.85 8.03
CA TYR A 261 19.46 -5.71 8.89
C TYR A 261 18.94 -6.95 8.15
N ARG A 262 18.33 -6.76 6.99
CA ARG A 262 17.75 -7.85 6.20
C ARG A 262 18.81 -8.79 5.65
N LEU A 263 19.95 -8.27 5.16
CA LEU A 263 21.05 -9.12 4.71
C LEU A 263 21.59 -10.01 5.82
N ASN A 264 21.76 -9.47 7.02
CA ASN A 264 22.27 -10.23 8.16
C ASN A 264 21.27 -11.26 8.70
N ASN A 265 19.96 -10.97 8.68
CA ASN A 265 18.96 -11.84 9.31
C ASN A 265 18.28 -12.81 8.35
N GLU A 266 18.15 -12.46 7.07
CA GLU A 266 17.44 -13.27 6.08
C GLU A 266 18.39 -14.06 5.15
N TYR A 267 19.61 -13.54 4.93
CA TYR A 267 20.57 -14.12 3.98
C TYR A 267 21.86 -14.61 4.63
N SER A 268 22.02 -14.42 5.96
CA SER A 268 23.14 -14.89 6.81
C SER A 268 24.44 -14.11 6.60
#